data_7d74e2ac9b5f8254f0c1fa017067eed7
#
_entry.id   7d74e2ac9b5f8254f0c1fa017067eed7
#
_cell.length_a   1.000
_cell.length_b   1.000
_cell.length_c   1.000
_cell.angle_alpha   90.00
_cell.angle_beta   90.00
_cell.angle_gamma   90.00
#
_symmetry.space_group_name_H-M   'P 1'
#
loop_
_entity.id
_entity.type
_entity.pdbx_description
1 polymer ?
#
loop_
_entity_poly.entity_id
_entity_poly.type
_entity_poly.pdbx_seq_one_letter_code
_entity_poly.pdbx_strand_id
1 'polypeptide(L)'
;MKLDTHVHLLISKTARPDWDEIRFTLDAARRNGLDALCICEHLDAVHYADLLEGVFDANRVGGERLAPGVLRLESGLLLSSGAEVSLRGGGDAGVHAPPDVLRRLERQKGFYSLPELLDVLKAGGGETAVVAHHVYFGRKWIDELPVVGKQLSAIELPAKDLASREKYELLAARLELPLVGGGDGHTWLQIGACHTEIGEAEWPDASVFSIARLKDALKRYRAEPVAVAGADRLVRMSRIYRQRLEQAAA
;
A
#
# COMPACT_ATOMS: atom_id res chain seq x y z
N MET A 1 8.10 14.00 4.87
CA MET A 1 8.03 12.88 3.88
C MET A 1 6.59 12.67 3.47
N LYS A 2 6.34 12.55 2.17
CA LYS A 2 5.02 12.23 1.58
C LYS A 2 5.03 10.78 1.10
N LEU A 3 4.16 9.96 1.67
CA LEU A 3 4.11 8.52 1.48
C LEU A 3 2.72 8.07 1.04
N ASP A 4 2.59 7.39 -0.09
CA ASP A 4 1.37 6.66 -0.43
C ASP A 4 1.50 5.21 0.03
N THR A 5 0.66 4.80 0.97
CA THR A 5 0.76 3.47 1.61
C THR A 5 0.06 2.37 0.82
N HIS A 6 -0.67 2.70 -0.25
CA HIS A 6 -1.48 1.73 -0.99
C HIS A 6 -1.46 2.00 -2.49
N VAL A 7 -0.58 1.31 -3.20
CA VAL A 7 -0.41 1.45 -4.65
C VAL A 7 -0.37 0.08 -5.31
N HIS A 8 -1.13 -0.07 -6.40
CA HIS A 8 -1.07 -1.21 -7.31
C HIS A 8 -0.27 -0.84 -8.56
N LEU A 9 0.58 -1.74 -9.02
CA LEU A 9 1.36 -1.58 -10.25
C LEU A 9 0.84 -2.43 -11.40
N LEU A 10 -0.12 -3.32 -11.14
CA LEU A 10 -0.87 -4.03 -12.16
C LEU A 10 -2.21 -3.35 -12.40
N ILE A 11 -2.60 -3.17 -13.65
CA ILE A 11 -3.90 -2.57 -14.00
C ILE A 11 -5.08 -3.44 -13.62
N SER A 12 -4.87 -4.77 -13.48
CA SER A 12 -5.86 -5.73 -13.01
C SER A 12 -5.20 -6.97 -12.43
N LYS A 13 -5.97 -7.80 -11.72
CA LYS A 13 -5.46 -9.06 -11.14
C LYS A 13 -4.95 -10.09 -12.15
N THR A 14 -5.33 -9.96 -13.42
CA THR A 14 -4.91 -10.87 -14.50
C THR A 14 -3.88 -10.26 -15.44
N ALA A 15 -3.60 -8.96 -15.31
CA ALA A 15 -2.64 -8.27 -16.15
C ALA A 15 -1.20 -8.71 -15.82
N ARG A 16 -0.38 -8.83 -16.86
CA ARG A 16 1.07 -8.97 -16.71
C ARG A 16 1.69 -7.62 -16.37
N PRO A 17 2.85 -7.60 -15.69
CA PRO A 17 3.60 -6.37 -15.49
C PRO A 17 3.99 -5.74 -16.84
N ASP A 18 3.52 -4.53 -17.08
CA ASP A 18 4.01 -3.66 -18.16
C ASP A 18 5.12 -2.77 -17.56
N TRP A 19 6.37 -3.10 -17.85
CA TRP A 19 7.51 -2.43 -17.23
C TRP A 19 7.68 -0.99 -17.67
N ASP A 20 7.20 -0.60 -18.84
CA ASP A 20 7.24 0.77 -19.32
C ASP A 20 6.19 1.61 -18.60
N GLU A 21 4.96 1.11 -18.48
CA GLU A 21 3.89 1.76 -17.71
C GLU A 21 4.23 1.83 -16.21
N ILE A 22 4.86 0.78 -15.66
CA ILE A 22 5.31 0.78 -14.25
C ILE A 22 6.35 1.87 -14.04
N ARG A 23 7.40 1.97 -14.87
CA ARG A 23 8.41 3.02 -14.75
C ARG A 23 7.81 4.42 -14.89
N PHE A 24 6.92 4.60 -15.88
CA PHE A 24 6.21 5.86 -16.05
C PHE A 24 5.39 6.24 -14.82
N THR A 25 4.69 5.27 -14.23
CA THR A 25 3.89 5.44 -13.01
C THR A 25 4.75 5.87 -11.82
N LEU A 26 5.90 5.25 -11.63
CA LEU A 26 6.86 5.59 -10.57
C LEU A 26 7.46 6.99 -10.77
N ASP A 27 7.78 7.36 -11.99
CA ASP A 27 8.26 8.71 -12.32
C ASP A 27 7.17 9.77 -12.09
N ALA A 28 5.93 9.46 -12.46
CA ALA A 28 4.78 10.33 -12.20
C ALA A 28 4.55 10.55 -10.70
N ALA A 29 4.67 9.49 -9.90
CA ALA A 29 4.57 9.56 -8.45
C ALA A 29 5.60 10.54 -7.85
N ARG A 30 6.86 10.46 -8.28
CA ARG A 30 7.91 11.37 -7.83
C ARG A 30 7.64 12.81 -8.27
N ARG A 31 7.19 13.02 -9.51
CA ARG A 31 6.82 14.35 -10.03
C ARG A 31 5.62 14.95 -9.30
N ASN A 32 4.70 14.13 -8.80
CA ASN A 32 3.59 14.54 -7.94
C ASN A 32 4.03 14.86 -6.51
N GLY A 33 5.34 14.81 -6.22
CA GLY A 33 5.93 15.20 -4.94
C GLY A 33 5.92 14.11 -3.89
N LEU A 34 5.66 12.86 -4.25
CA LEU A 34 5.80 11.74 -3.31
C LEU A 34 7.28 11.40 -3.10
N ASP A 35 7.62 11.10 -1.86
CA ASP A 35 8.96 10.66 -1.45
C ASP A 35 9.03 9.13 -1.36
N ALA A 36 7.91 8.47 -1.07
CA ALA A 36 7.85 7.02 -0.94
C ALA A 36 6.51 6.45 -1.42
N LEU A 37 6.55 5.20 -1.92
CA LEU A 37 5.41 4.37 -2.26
C LEU A 37 5.51 3.02 -1.56
N CYS A 38 4.39 2.55 -1.00
CA CYS A 38 4.26 1.16 -0.60
C CYS A 38 3.46 0.41 -1.67
N ILE A 39 4.12 -0.50 -2.36
CA ILE A 39 3.45 -1.40 -3.29
C ILE A 39 2.55 -2.32 -2.47
N CYS A 40 1.27 -2.35 -2.78
CA CYS A 40 0.28 -3.16 -2.08
C CYS A 40 -0.58 -3.92 -3.10
N GLU A 41 0.11 -4.60 -4.03
CA GLU A 41 -0.57 -5.36 -5.07
C GLU A 41 -1.40 -6.50 -4.49
N HIS A 42 -2.52 -6.83 -5.12
CA HIS A 42 -3.35 -7.94 -4.70
C HIS A 42 -2.53 -9.24 -4.61
N LEU A 43 -2.50 -9.86 -3.44
CA LEU A 43 -1.76 -11.12 -3.23
C LEU A 43 -2.26 -12.24 -4.16
N ASP A 44 -3.57 -12.26 -4.44
CA ASP A 44 -4.22 -13.22 -5.34
C ASP A 44 -4.13 -12.85 -6.83
N ALA A 45 -3.42 -11.76 -7.20
CA ALA A 45 -3.21 -11.45 -8.61
C ALA A 45 -2.34 -12.51 -9.31
N VAL A 46 -2.72 -12.92 -10.51
CA VAL A 46 -2.06 -14.00 -11.27
C VAL A 46 -0.55 -13.76 -11.35
N HIS A 47 -0.16 -12.53 -11.64
CA HIS A 47 1.23 -12.12 -11.87
C HIS A 47 1.88 -11.39 -10.69
N TYR A 48 1.34 -11.55 -9.47
CA TYR A 48 1.92 -10.95 -8.27
C TYR A 48 3.39 -11.37 -8.06
N ALA A 49 3.69 -12.67 -8.20
CA ALA A 49 5.06 -13.18 -8.03
C ALA A 49 6.02 -12.59 -9.09
N ASP A 50 5.56 -12.49 -10.34
CA ASP A 50 6.36 -11.92 -11.44
C ASP A 50 6.66 -10.43 -11.18
N LEU A 51 5.68 -9.68 -10.66
CA LEU A 51 5.87 -8.29 -10.27
C LEU A 51 6.90 -8.16 -9.15
N LEU A 52 6.73 -8.94 -8.07
CA LEU A 52 7.61 -8.89 -6.90
C LEU A 52 9.06 -9.24 -7.26
N GLU A 53 9.24 -10.30 -8.07
CA GLU A 53 10.55 -10.69 -8.61
C GLU A 53 11.14 -9.59 -9.50
N GLY A 54 10.35 -9.08 -10.45
CA GLY A 54 10.81 -8.07 -11.39
C GLY A 54 11.24 -6.77 -10.73
N VAL A 55 10.51 -6.32 -9.70
CA VAL A 55 10.86 -5.09 -8.97
C VAL A 55 12.05 -5.32 -8.04
N PHE A 56 11.99 -6.32 -7.15
CA PHE A 56 12.91 -6.42 -6.01
C PHE A 56 14.09 -7.37 -6.22
N ASP A 57 14.02 -8.34 -7.14
CA ASP A 57 15.13 -9.25 -7.41
C ASP A 57 15.85 -8.90 -8.71
N ALA A 58 15.12 -8.83 -9.82
CA ALA A 58 15.66 -8.48 -11.14
C ALA A 58 15.88 -6.97 -11.34
N ASN A 59 15.38 -6.13 -10.41
CA ASN A 59 15.54 -4.67 -10.42
C ASN A 59 15.15 -4.00 -11.76
N ARG A 60 14.05 -4.43 -12.37
CA ARG A 60 13.59 -3.93 -13.67
C ARG A 60 13.16 -2.45 -13.66
N VAL A 61 12.95 -1.89 -12.49
CA VAL A 61 12.59 -0.48 -12.30
C VAL A 61 13.80 0.43 -12.08
N GLY A 62 14.98 -0.16 -11.90
CA GLY A 62 16.21 0.56 -11.55
C GLY A 62 16.27 0.96 -10.09
N GLY A 63 17.45 1.37 -9.65
CA GLY A 63 17.64 1.88 -8.30
C GLY A 63 18.56 1.05 -7.42
N GLU A 64 18.79 1.54 -6.22
CA GLU A 64 19.65 0.96 -5.20
C GLU A 64 18.81 0.20 -4.16
N ARG A 65 19.21 -1.00 -3.79
CA ARG A 65 18.59 -1.74 -2.69
C ARG A 65 19.10 -1.20 -1.36
N LEU A 66 18.20 -0.64 -0.55
CA LEU A 66 18.52 -0.12 0.79
C LEU A 66 18.36 -1.18 1.88
N ALA A 67 17.34 -2.03 1.74
CA ALA A 67 17.02 -3.11 2.68
C ALA A 67 16.22 -4.21 1.95
N PRO A 68 15.97 -5.38 2.57
CA PRO A 68 15.06 -6.37 2.01
C PRO A 68 13.68 -5.75 1.72
N GLY A 69 13.27 -5.79 0.45
CA GLY A 69 11.99 -5.20 0.00
C GLY A 69 11.96 -3.68 -0.06
N VAL A 70 13.12 -3.00 -0.05
CA VAL A 70 13.19 -1.55 -0.17
C VAL A 70 14.20 -1.14 -1.24
N LEU A 71 13.74 -0.32 -2.18
CA LEU A 71 14.55 0.29 -3.23
C LEU A 71 14.50 1.81 -3.12
N ARG A 72 15.62 2.46 -3.49
CA ARG A 72 15.67 3.88 -3.82
C ARG A 72 15.94 4.02 -5.31
N LEU A 73 14.93 4.51 -6.04
CA LEU A 73 15.05 4.75 -7.48
C LEU A 73 16.02 5.91 -7.79
N GLU A 74 16.48 6.00 -9.02
CA GLU A 74 17.35 7.11 -9.48
C GLU A 74 16.67 8.49 -9.32
N SER A 75 15.34 8.55 -9.42
CA SER A 75 14.55 9.75 -9.13
C SER A 75 14.53 10.16 -7.65
N GLY A 76 15.08 9.33 -6.76
CA GLY A 76 15.02 9.49 -5.30
C GLY A 76 13.75 8.95 -4.67
N LEU A 77 12.79 8.43 -5.45
CA LEU A 77 11.58 7.79 -4.91
C LEU A 77 11.95 6.50 -4.18
N LEU A 78 11.42 6.33 -2.97
CA LEU A 78 11.55 5.10 -2.20
C LEU A 78 10.40 4.14 -2.53
N LEU A 79 10.71 2.87 -2.70
CA LEU A 79 9.71 1.81 -2.86
C LEU A 79 9.80 0.82 -1.72
N SER A 80 8.66 0.39 -1.21
CA SER A 80 8.55 -0.70 -0.24
C SER A 80 7.68 -1.81 -0.81
N SER A 81 8.10 -3.06 -0.58
CA SER A 81 7.33 -4.25 -0.96
C SER A 81 6.14 -4.48 -0.03
N GLY A 82 5.05 -4.99 -0.59
CA GLY A 82 3.86 -5.36 0.16
C GLY A 82 2.83 -6.09 -0.69
N ALA A 83 1.74 -6.46 -0.05
CA ALA A 83 0.60 -7.13 -0.66
C ALA A 83 -0.71 -6.68 -0.02
N GLU A 84 -1.76 -6.58 -0.82
CA GLU A 84 -3.12 -6.49 -0.34
C GLU A 84 -3.72 -7.90 -0.20
N VAL A 85 -4.01 -8.30 1.02
CA VAL A 85 -4.56 -9.61 1.38
C VAL A 85 -6.05 -9.50 1.59
N SER A 86 -6.84 -10.12 0.70
CA SER A 86 -8.29 -10.24 0.90
C SER A 86 -8.58 -11.25 2.00
N LEU A 87 -9.27 -10.82 3.05
CA LEU A 87 -9.53 -11.63 4.24
C LEU A 87 -10.77 -12.51 4.10
N ARG A 88 -10.78 -13.63 4.82
CA ARG A 88 -11.97 -14.45 5.04
C ARG A 88 -12.98 -13.69 5.88
N GLY A 89 -14.24 -13.68 5.45
CA GLY A 89 -15.29 -12.89 6.09
C GLY A 89 -15.46 -11.49 5.52
N GLY A 90 -14.47 -10.97 4.84
CA GLY A 90 -14.50 -9.65 4.20
C GLY A 90 -13.35 -8.74 4.60
N GLY A 91 -13.24 -7.62 3.90
CA GLY A 91 -12.16 -6.64 4.10
C GLY A 91 -10.84 -7.06 3.49
N ASP A 92 -9.90 -6.13 3.50
CA ASP A 92 -8.55 -6.31 2.98
C ASP A 92 -7.53 -5.73 3.97
N ALA A 93 -6.37 -6.37 4.05
CA ALA A 93 -5.25 -5.93 4.86
C ALA A 93 -4.03 -5.69 3.96
N GLY A 94 -3.45 -4.49 4.03
CA GLY A 94 -2.15 -4.20 3.45
C GLY A 94 -1.05 -4.77 4.34
N VAL A 95 -0.24 -5.65 3.78
CA VAL A 95 0.92 -6.24 4.45
C VAL A 95 2.18 -5.71 3.80
N HIS A 96 2.91 -4.85 4.50
CA HIS A 96 4.24 -4.41 4.10
C HIS A 96 5.26 -5.33 4.77
N ALA A 97 6.01 -6.07 3.98
CA ALA A 97 6.96 -7.07 4.44
C ALA A 97 8.05 -7.31 3.38
N PRO A 98 9.22 -7.84 3.77
CA PRO A 98 10.22 -8.28 2.79
C PRO A 98 9.66 -9.31 1.80
N PRO A 99 10.18 -9.35 0.55
CA PRO A 99 9.67 -10.25 -0.49
C PRO A 99 9.67 -11.73 -0.10
N ASP A 100 10.63 -12.18 0.68
CA ASP A 100 10.70 -13.57 1.16
C ASP A 100 9.58 -13.91 2.16
N VAL A 101 9.12 -12.94 2.95
CA VAL A 101 7.94 -13.10 3.82
C VAL A 101 6.67 -13.16 2.97
N LEU A 102 6.52 -12.23 2.02
CA LEU A 102 5.35 -12.17 1.15
C LEU A 102 5.17 -13.42 0.29
N ARG A 103 6.27 -14.02 -0.20
CA ARG A 103 6.25 -15.27 -0.99
C ARG A 103 5.75 -16.49 -0.23
N ARG A 104 5.82 -16.48 1.10
CA ARG A 104 5.34 -17.57 1.95
C ARG A 104 3.85 -17.50 2.26
N LEU A 105 3.21 -16.36 1.97
CA LEU A 105 1.78 -16.22 2.17
C LEU A 105 0.99 -17.02 1.13
N GLU A 106 -0.06 -17.70 1.60
CA GLU A 106 -1.01 -18.38 0.72
C GLU A 106 -1.80 -17.35 -0.11
N ARG A 107 -1.80 -17.53 -1.43
CA ARG A 107 -2.34 -16.56 -2.38
C ARG A 107 -3.82 -16.71 -2.67
N GLN A 108 -4.46 -17.74 -2.09
CA GLN A 108 -5.89 -17.93 -2.27
C GLN A 108 -6.66 -16.81 -1.58
N LYS A 109 -7.55 -16.14 -2.33
CA LYS A 109 -8.44 -15.11 -1.80
C LYS A 109 -9.25 -15.64 -0.62
N GLY A 110 -9.27 -14.91 0.49
CA GLY A 110 -10.03 -15.28 1.69
C GLY A 110 -9.46 -16.49 2.44
N PHE A 111 -8.20 -16.84 2.22
CA PHE A 111 -7.55 -17.93 2.96
C PHE A 111 -7.40 -17.59 4.44
N TYR A 112 -6.94 -16.40 4.77
CA TYR A 112 -6.70 -15.94 6.13
C TYR A 112 -7.88 -15.13 6.67
N SER A 113 -8.25 -15.35 7.95
CA SER A 113 -8.86 -14.31 8.79
C SER A 113 -7.78 -13.32 9.25
N LEU A 114 -8.15 -12.15 9.77
CA LEU A 114 -7.16 -11.18 10.26
C LEU A 114 -6.27 -11.76 11.38
N PRO A 115 -6.79 -12.47 12.42
CA PRO A 115 -5.94 -13.09 13.44
C PRO A 115 -4.94 -14.09 12.85
N GLU A 116 -5.39 -15.00 11.97
CA GLU A 116 -4.51 -16.00 11.33
C GLU A 116 -3.40 -15.34 10.51
N LEU A 117 -3.71 -14.27 9.77
CA LEU A 117 -2.71 -13.53 9.03
C LEU A 117 -1.65 -12.93 9.97
N LEU A 118 -2.08 -12.29 11.06
CA LEU A 118 -1.17 -11.70 12.05
C LEU A 118 -0.28 -12.76 12.71
N ASP A 119 -0.83 -13.94 13.03
CA ASP A 119 -0.08 -15.05 13.62
C ASP A 119 0.97 -15.62 12.66
N VAL A 120 0.62 -15.81 11.39
CA VAL A 120 1.55 -16.27 10.35
C VAL A 120 2.68 -15.28 10.13
N LEU A 121 2.37 -13.97 10.05
CA LEU A 121 3.37 -12.92 9.91
C LEU A 121 4.32 -12.86 11.11
N LYS A 122 3.80 -13.00 12.32
CA LYS A 122 4.59 -13.05 13.55
C LYS A 122 5.49 -14.28 13.60
N ALA A 123 4.96 -15.46 13.26
CA ALA A 123 5.72 -16.71 13.24
C ALA A 123 6.79 -16.74 12.14
N GLY A 124 6.53 -16.07 11.01
CA GLY A 124 7.44 -16.00 9.86
C GLY A 124 8.74 -15.26 10.15
N GLY A 125 8.81 -14.53 11.26
CA GLY A 125 9.94 -13.68 11.62
C GLY A 125 10.15 -12.59 10.57
N GLY A 126 10.59 -11.44 11.00
CA GLY A 126 10.81 -10.32 10.10
C GLY A 126 9.93 -9.13 10.45
N GLU A 127 10.34 -8.01 9.91
CA GLU A 127 9.68 -6.73 10.17
C GLU A 127 8.48 -6.59 9.24
N THR A 128 7.30 -6.53 9.81
CA THR A 128 6.06 -6.36 9.06
C THR A 128 5.25 -5.18 9.58
N ALA A 129 4.64 -4.42 8.69
CA ALA A 129 3.61 -3.45 9.02
C ALA A 129 2.30 -3.88 8.36
N VAL A 130 1.20 -3.87 9.13
CA VAL A 130 -0.11 -4.29 8.64
C VAL A 130 -1.09 -3.14 8.79
N VAL A 131 -1.76 -2.79 7.70
CA VAL A 131 -2.72 -1.68 7.62
C VAL A 131 -4.08 -2.23 7.25
N ALA A 132 -5.13 -1.85 7.97
CA ALA A 132 -6.50 -2.20 7.55
C ALA A 132 -6.92 -1.25 6.42
N HIS A 133 -7.19 -1.80 5.24
CA HIS A 133 -7.52 -1.05 4.05
C HIS A 133 -9.01 -0.74 3.95
N HIS A 134 -9.34 0.46 3.54
CA HIS A 134 -10.67 0.96 3.10
C HIS A 134 -11.89 0.29 3.75
N VAL A 135 -11.84 0.08 5.06
CA VAL A 135 -12.78 -0.74 5.85
C VAL A 135 -14.26 -0.31 5.76
N TYR A 136 -14.55 0.94 5.41
CA TYR A 136 -15.92 1.44 5.22
C TYR A 136 -16.36 1.50 3.76
N PHE A 137 -15.43 1.25 2.82
CA PHE A 137 -15.76 1.30 1.41
C PHE A 137 -16.43 0.00 0.93
N GLY A 138 -17.69 0.09 0.49
CA GLY A 138 -18.44 -1.07 0.05
C GLY A 138 -18.73 -2.05 1.21
N ARG A 139 -18.43 -3.34 1.01
CA ARG A 139 -18.58 -4.40 2.02
C ARG A 139 -17.23 -4.89 2.53
N LYS A 140 -16.34 -3.93 2.89
CA LYS A 140 -14.94 -4.21 3.25
C LYS A 140 -14.66 -4.16 4.75
N TRP A 141 -15.72 -4.16 5.58
CA TRP A 141 -15.55 -4.26 7.03
C TRP A 141 -14.86 -5.57 7.42
N ILE A 142 -13.95 -5.48 8.38
CA ILE A 142 -13.22 -6.62 8.96
C ILE A 142 -13.81 -6.86 10.35
N ASP A 143 -14.51 -7.98 10.52
CA ASP A 143 -15.26 -8.26 11.75
C ASP A 143 -14.37 -8.38 12.99
N GLU A 144 -13.12 -8.82 12.82
CA GLU A 144 -12.17 -9.01 13.92
C GLU A 144 -11.45 -7.71 14.37
N LEU A 145 -11.61 -6.59 13.64
CA LEU A 145 -10.96 -5.31 14.01
C LEU A 145 -11.18 -4.88 15.46
N PRO A 146 -12.39 -5.00 16.04
CA PRO A 146 -12.60 -4.59 17.43
C PRO A 146 -11.78 -5.41 18.45
N VAL A 147 -11.38 -6.63 18.07
CA VAL A 147 -10.65 -7.57 18.95
C VAL A 147 -9.14 -7.48 18.76
N VAL A 148 -8.69 -7.55 17.51
CA VAL A 148 -7.25 -7.63 17.21
C VAL A 148 -6.66 -6.36 16.58
N GLY A 149 -7.48 -5.35 16.31
CA GLY A 149 -7.08 -4.14 15.60
C GLY A 149 -5.86 -3.45 16.21
N LYS A 150 -5.70 -3.44 17.54
CA LYS A 150 -4.53 -2.85 18.22
C LYS A 150 -3.18 -3.50 17.83
N GLN A 151 -3.19 -4.66 17.20
CA GLN A 151 -1.98 -5.30 16.67
C GLN A 151 -1.57 -4.77 15.30
N LEU A 152 -2.46 -4.03 14.62
CA LEU A 152 -2.16 -3.38 13.35
C LEU A 152 -1.20 -2.21 13.51
N SER A 153 -0.67 -1.75 12.40
CA SER A 153 0.20 -0.57 12.35
C SER A 153 -0.58 0.72 12.09
N ALA A 154 -1.68 0.65 11.35
CA ALA A 154 -2.52 1.79 11.00
C ALA A 154 -3.89 1.38 10.47
N ILE A 155 -4.79 2.37 10.35
CA ILE A 155 -6.03 2.32 9.54
C ILE A 155 -5.82 3.21 8.32
N GLU A 156 -6.29 2.79 7.16
CA GLU A 156 -6.21 3.58 5.92
C GLU A 156 -7.44 4.47 5.73
N LEU A 157 -7.21 5.74 5.36
CA LEU A 157 -8.17 6.61 4.69
C LEU A 157 -7.92 6.53 3.19
N PRO A 158 -8.75 5.84 2.41
CA PRO A 158 -8.52 5.67 0.98
C PRO A 158 -8.98 6.88 0.18
N ALA A 159 -8.29 7.21 -0.91
CA ALA A 159 -8.68 8.29 -1.82
C ALA A 159 -10.11 8.14 -2.38
N LYS A 160 -10.60 6.91 -2.47
CA LYS A 160 -11.92 6.58 -3.02
C LYS A 160 -13.09 6.75 -2.04
N ASP A 161 -12.82 7.06 -0.74
CA ASP A 161 -13.85 7.18 0.31
C ASP A 161 -13.59 8.35 1.29
N LEU A 162 -13.14 9.47 0.76
CA LEU A 162 -12.83 10.67 1.55
C LEU A 162 -14.08 11.25 2.25
N ALA A 163 -15.26 11.00 1.71
CA ALA A 163 -16.52 11.43 2.31
C ALA A 163 -16.80 10.75 3.68
N SER A 164 -16.21 9.60 3.93
CA SER A 164 -16.31 8.86 5.20
C SER A 164 -15.18 9.17 6.18
N ARG A 165 -14.37 10.20 5.94
CA ARG A 165 -13.17 10.54 6.74
C ARG A 165 -13.42 10.49 8.25
N GLU A 166 -14.46 11.13 8.72
CA GLU A 166 -14.82 11.19 10.15
C GLU A 166 -14.98 9.78 10.75
N LYS A 167 -15.57 8.83 10.01
CA LYS A 167 -15.72 7.43 10.46
C LYS A 167 -14.36 6.74 10.62
N TYR A 168 -13.44 6.98 9.70
CA TYR A 168 -12.07 6.45 9.79
C TYR A 168 -11.30 7.06 10.96
N GLU A 169 -11.43 8.36 11.20
CA GLU A 169 -10.83 9.06 12.33
C GLU A 169 -11.34 8.52 13.67
N LEU A 170 -12.66 8.33 13.80
CA LEU A 170 -13.26 7.74 14.99
C LEU A 170 -12.83 6.29 15.22
N LEU A 171 -12.71 5.48 14.16
CA LEU A 171 -12.22 4.12 14.26
C LEU A 171 -10.75 4.07 14.69
N ALA A 172 -9.91 4.88 14.06
CA ALA A 172 -8.47 4.98 14.39
C ALA A 172 -8.28 5.40 15.85
N ALA A 173 -9.01 6.42 16.32
CA ALA A 173 -8.99 6.86 17.69
C ALA A 173 -9.45 5.76 18.67
N ARG A 174 -10.53 5.05 18.36
CA ARG A 174 -11.05 3.94 19.17
C ARG A 174 -10.05 2.80 19.30
N LEU A 175 -9.33 2.50 18.25
CA LEU A 175 -8.32 1.42 18.22
C LEU A 175 -6.93 1.90 18.69
N GLU A 176 -6.79 3.20 18.99
CA GLU A 176 -5.50 3.82 19.35
C GLU A 176 -4.43 3.61 18.25
N LEU A 177 -4.87 3.71 16.99
CA LEU A 177 -4.01 3.54 15.81
C LEU A 177 -3.86 4.86 15.05
N PRO A 178 -2.74 5.06 14.36
CA PRO A 178 -2.61 6.16 13.40
C PRO A 178 -3.56 5.95 12.22
N LEU A 179 -4.02 7.07 11.65
CA LEU A 179 -4.71 7.10 10.36
C LEU A 179 -3.69 7.46 9.28
N VAL A 180 -3.63 6.68 8.20
CA VAL A 180 -2.74 6.88 7.06
C VAL A 180 -3.53 7.12 5.79
N GLY A 181 -2.96 7.82 4.83
CA GLY A 181 -3.57 8.03 3.51
C GLY A 181 -3.07 6.98 2.52
N GLY A 182 -3.99 6.40 1.74
CA GLY A 182 -3.67 5.49 0.65
C GLY A 182 -4.41 5.87 -0.64
N GLY A 183 -3.68 5.85 -1.76
CA GLY A 183 -4.25 6.16 -3.07
C GLY A 183 -5.16 5.06 -3.59
N ASP A 184 -4.86 3.80 -3.30
CA ASP A 184 -5.45 2.62 -3.93
C ASP A 184 -5.44 2.75 -5.46
N GLY A 185 -4.31 3.29 -5.94
CA GLY A 185 -4.12 3.66 -7.34
C GLY A 185 -3.66 2.49 -8.18
N HIS A 186 -4.39 2.23 -9.28
CA HIS A 186 -4.00 1.24 -10.31
C HIS A 186 -3.45 1.92 -11.57
N THR A 187 -3.39 3.22 -11.57
CA THR A 187 -2.83 4.04 -12.65
C THR A 187 -2.16 5.27 -12.06
N TRP A 188 -1.22 5.83 -12.80
CA TRP A 188 -0.47 7.03 -12.40
C TRP A 188 -1.36 8.23 -12.02
N LEU A 189 -2.60 8.30 -12.55
CA LEU A 189 -3.56 9.39 -12.25
C LEU A 189 -4.02 9.42 -10.79
N GLN A 190 -4.03 8.30 -10.11
CA GLN A 190 -4.58 8.18 -8.74
C GLN A 190 -3.50 8.12 -7.66
N ILE A 191 -2.25 7.79 -8.04
CA ILE A 191 -1.16 7.65 -7.08
C ILE A 191 -0.89 8.99 -6.39
N GLY A 192 -0.92 8.96 -5.05
CA GLY A 192 -0.78 10.14 -4.21
C GLY A 192 -2.04 10.98 -4.07
N ALA A 193 -3.18 10.58 -4.68
CA ALA A 193 -4.45 11.29 -4.52
C ALA A 193 -4.88 11.43 -3.04
N CYS A 194 -4.58 10.43 -2.23
CA CYS A 194 -4.53 10.49 -0.77
C CYS A 194 -3.21 9.87 -0.32
N HIS A 195 -2.45 10.59 0.48
CA HIS A 195 -1.13 10.15 0.95
C HIS A 195 -0.95 10.53 2.43
N THR A 196 0.07 9.99 3.05
CA THR A 196 0.45 10.29 4.43
C THR A 196 1.57 11.31 4.44
N GLU A 197 1.43 12.38 5.21
CA GLU A 197 2.54 13.29 5.51
C GLU A 197 3.13 12.96 6.88
N ILE A 198 4.46 12.80 6.92
CA ILE A 198 5.26 12.59 8.13
C ILE A 198 6.26 13.75 8.20
N GLY A 199 6.35 14.41 9.36
CA GLY A 199 7.22 15.57 9.56
C GLY A 199 8.69 15.25 9.29
N GLU A 200 9.44 16.23 8.74
CA GLU A 200 10.87 16.05 8.41
C GLU A 200 11.73 15.74 9.64
N ALA A 201 11.40 16.32 10.79
CA ALA A 201 12.12 16.05 12.06
C ALA A 201 12.02 14.58 12.49
N GLU A 202 11.02 13.89 12.00
CA GLU A 202 10.66 12.52 12.35
C GLU A 202 11.23 11.51 11.36
N TRP A 203 11.62 11.98 10.16
CA TRP A 203 12.26 11.19 9.12
C TRP A 203 13.46 11.92 8.51
N PRO A 204 14.57 12.03 9.27
CA PRO A 204 15.69 12.89 8.90
C PRO A 204 16.53 12.35 7.74
N ASP A 205 16.45 11.06 7.44
CA ASP A 205 17.31 10.43 6.43
C ASP A 205 16.57 9.32 5.64
N ALA A 206 16.35 9.58 4.35
CA ALA A 206 15.74 8.62 3.43
C ALA A 206 16.64 7.38 3.21
N SER A 207 17.96 7.47 3.45
CA SER A 207 18.90 6.35 3.24
C SER A 207 18.68 5.19 4.22
N VAL A 208 17.97 5.44 5.31
CA VAL A 208 17.66 4.45 6.33
C VAL A 208 16.21 3.95 6.29
N PHE A 209 15.51 4.17 5.17
CA PHE A 209 14.15 3.66 4.99
C PHE A 209 14.14 2.12 5.03
N SER A 210 13.31 1.56 5.88
CA SER A 210 13.05 0.11 5.99
C SER A 210 11.61 -0.12 6.42
N ILE A 211 11.12 -1.34 6.28
CA ILE A 211 9.76 -1.70 6.70
C ILE A 211 9.59 -1.55 8.23
N ALA A 212 10.63 -1.88 9.03
CA ALA A 212 10.62 -1.62 10.46
C ALA A 212 10.48 -0.15 10.78
N ARG A 213 11.27 0.69 10.12
CA ARG A 213 11.17 2.14 10.30
C ARG A 213 9.84 2.71 9.82
N LEU A 214 9.29 2.17 8.73
CA LEU A 214 7.92 2.52 8.31
C LEU A 214 6.94 2.22 9.44
N LYS A 215 6.98 1.00 9.99
CA LYS A 215 6.12 0.61 11.11
C LYS A 215 6.29 1.52 12.34
N ASP A 216 7.53 1.82 12.69
CA ASP A 216 7.84 2.70 13.81
C ASP A 216 7.39 4.14 13.55
N ALA A 217 7.63 4.65 12.34
CA ALA A 217 7.21 5.98 11.93
C ALA A 217 5.68 6.12 12.02
N LEU A 218 4.93 5.15 11.50
CA LEU A 218 3.48 5.15 11.58
C LEU A 218 2.97 5.15 13.02
N LYS A 219 3.66 4.49 13.95
CA LYS A 219 3.25 4.40 15.37
C LYS A 219 3.69 5.57 16.24
N ARG A 220 4.89 6.11 16.00
CA ARG A 220 5.50 7.12 16.89
C ARG A 220 5.18 8.55 16.46
N TYR A 221 4.91 8.76 15.19
CA TYR A 221 4.84 10.09 14.61
C TYR A 221 3.42 10.42 14.18
N ARG A 222 3.08 11.70 14.22
CA ARG A 222 1.82 12.17 13.64
C ARG A 222 1.87 11.94 12.13
N ALA A 223 1.38 10.78 11.72
CA ALA A 223 1.06 10.53 10.34
C ALA A 223 -0.30 11.21 10.06
N GLU A 224 -0.32 12.15 9.13
CA GLU A 224 -1.57 12.82 8.75
C GLU A 224 -1.96 12.41 7.32
N PRO A 225 -3.17 11.84 7.13
CA PRO A 225 -3.67 11.58 5.79
C PRO A 225 -4.06 12.89 5.10
N VAL A 226 -3.44 13.15 3.97
CA VAL A 226 -3.66 14.34 3.15
C VAL A 226 -4.25 13.94 1.81
N ALA A 227 -5.43 14.47 1.49
CA ALA A 227 -6.02 14.34 0.17
C ALA A 227 -5.69 15.57 -0.68
N VAL A 228 -5.21 15.37 -1.90
CA VAL A 228 -4.93 16.49 -2.81
C VAL A 228 -6.22 17.13 -3.30
N ALA A 229 -6.16 18.40 -3.69
CA ALA A 229 -7.29 19.08 -4.26
C ALA A 229 -7.83 18.34 -5.50
N GLY A 230 -9.12 17.96 -5.48
CA GLY A 230 -9.73 17.19 -6.57
C GLY A 230 -9.42 15.70 -6.56
N ALA A 231 -8.98 15.12 -5.46
CA ALA A 231 -8.69 13.69 -5.32
C ALA A 231 -9.85 12.80 -5.84
N ASP A 232 -11.10 13.14 -5.53
CA ASP A 232 -12.29 12.44 -6.01
C ASP A 232 -12.41 12.46 -7.55
N ARG A 233 -11.96 13.54 -8.19
CA ARG A 233 -11.90 13.65 -9.66
C ARG A 233 -10.80 12.78 -10.22
N LEU A 234 -9.62 12.76 -9.60
CA LEU A 234 -8.51 11.88 -10.01
C LEU A 234 -8.91 10.42 -9.92
N VAL A 235 -9.58 10.01 -8.83
CA VAL A 235 -10.12 8.64 -8.68
C VAL A 235 -11.09 8.27 -9.81
N ARG A 236 -12.01 9.18 -10.16
CA ARG A 236 -12.95 8.94 -11.28
C ARG A 236 -12.23 8.82 -12.62
N MET A 237 -11.29 9.72 -12.90
CA MET A 237 -10.49 9.70 -14.13
C MET A 237 -9.65 8.43 -14.24
N SER A 238 -8.99 8.02 -13.16
CA SER A 238 -8.21 6.79 -13.07
C SER A 238 -9.07 5.56 -13.41
N ARG A 239 -10.27 5.49 -12.86
CA ARG A 239 -11.22 4.38 -13.14
C ARG A 239 -11.57 4.30 -14.63
N ILE A 240 -11.86 5.45 -15.27
CA ILE A 240 -12.18 5.49 -16.71
C ILE A 240 -10.94 5.09 -17.52
N TYR A 241 -9.76 5.62 -17.18
CA TYR A 241 -8.52 5.32 -17.87
C TYR A 241 -8.17 3.82 -17.76
N ARG A 242 -8.26 3.27 -16.54
CA ARG A 242 -8.05 1.84 -16.30
C ARG A 242 -8.96 0.96 -17.16
N GLN A 243 -10.28 1.26 -17.23
CA GLN A 243 -11.22 0.52 -18.06
C GLN A 243 -10.83 0.55 -19.55
N ARG A 244 -10.29 1.67 -20.04
CA ARG A 244 -9.79 1.78 -21.42
C ARG A 244 -8.56 0.92 -21.65
N LEU A 245 -7.62 0.90 -20.72
CA LEU A 245 -6.43 0.05 -20.82
C LEU A 245 -6.80 -1.43 -20.79
N GLU A 246 -7.72 -1.85 -19.91
CA GLU A 246 -8.21 -3.23 -19.84
C GLU A 246 -8.89 -3.67 -21.14
N GLN A 247 -9.66 -2.79 -21.77
CA GLN A 247 -10.31 -3.05 -23.07
C GLN A 247 -9.31 -3.13 -24.22
N ALA A 248 -8.21 -2.36 -24.17
CA ALA A 248 -7.20 -2.38 -25.22
C ALA A 248 -6.27 -3.60 -25.13
N ALA A 249 -6.18 -4.23 -23.96
CA ALA A 249 -5.35 -5.41 -23.69
C ALA A 249 -6.11 -6.75 -23.88
N ALA A 250 -7.43 -6.73 -24.07
CA ALA A 250 -8.28 -7.90 -24.29
C ALA A 250 -8.40 -8.28 -25.77
#